data_fa21732b933765e8fa3c619245137f77
#
_entry.id   fa21732b933765e8fa3c619245137f77
#
_cell.length_a   1.000
_cell.length_b   1.000
_cell.length_c   1.000
_cell.angle_alpha   90.00
_cell.angle_beta   90.00
_cell.angle_gamma   90.00
#
_symmetry.space_group_name_H-M   'P 1'
#
loop_
_entity.id
_entity.type
_entity.pdbx_description
1 polymer ?
#
loop_
_entity_poly.entity_id
_entity_poly.type
_entity_poly.pdbx_seq_one_letter_code
_entity_poly.pdbx_strand_id
1 'polypeptide(L)'
;MLTDDGKHLYISWGEYHQLIERLALKVHRSGWQFDQILCLARGGMRPGDMLSRIFDKPLAIMSTSSYRAEAGTIQGRLDMAKYITLPRGDLSGRVLLVDDLADSGVTLAAVAERLRGLPAISELRSAVLWTKAISAYTPDYFVEVLPTSPWIHQPFEDYDGISIETLIKRNAEE
;
A
#
# COMPACT_ATOMS: atom_id res chain seq x y z
N MET A 1 7.29 -3.39 16.72
CA MET A 1 7.88 -4.52 17.52
C MET A 1 7.04 -5.76 17.33
N LEU A 2 7.63 -6.90 17.01
CA LEU A 2 6.93 -8.20 16.90
C LEU A 2 6.67 -8.74 18.31
N THR A 3 5.45 -9.27 18.55
CA THR A 3 5.12 -9.91 19.82
C THR A 3 5.82 -11.25 19.97
N ASP A 4 5.99 -11.74 21.21
CA ASP A 4 6.69 -13.01 21.50
C ASP A 4 6.02 -14.23 20.86
N ASP A 5 4.69 -14.18 20.67
CA ASP A 5 3.92 -15.22 19.97
C ASP A 5 3.98 -15.12 18.44
N GLY A 6 4.65 -14.11 17.91
CA GLY A 6 4.83 -13.86 16.47
C GLY A 6 3.55 -13.49 15.70
N LYS A 7 2.45 -13.19 16.41
CA LYS A 7 1.14 -12.95 15.77
C LYS A 7 0.86 -11.50 15.44
N HIS A 8 1.52 -10.56 16.13
CA HIS A 8 1.29 -9.13 15.99
C HIS A 8 2.59 -8.37 15.78
N LEU A 9 2.62 -7.48 14.81
CA LEU A 9 3.73 -6.56 14.52
C LEU A 9 3.23 -5.14 14.70
N TYR A 10 3.71 -4.45 15.74
CA TYR A 10 3.37 -3.06 16.01
C TYR A 10 4.41 -2.14 15.40
N ILE A 11 3.96 -1.14 14.66
CA ILE A 11 4.79 -0.16 13.94
C ILE A 11 4.47 1.24 14.46
N SER A 12 5.48 1.94 14.94
CA SER A 12 5.38 3.36 15.29
C SER A 12 5.40 4.26 14.05
N TRP A 13 4.96 5.52 14.19
CA TRP A 13 5.07 6.51 13.12
C TRP A 13 6.50 6.70 12.63
N GLY A 14 7.48 6.71 13.54
CA GLY A 14 8.89 6.84 13.18
C GLY A 14 9.38 5.67 12.34
N GLU A 15 9.08 4.43 12.75
CA GLU A 15 9.43 3.22 11.99
C GLU A 15 8.73 3.20 10.62
N TYR A 16 7.46 3.62 10.58
CA TYR A 16 6.70 3.67 9.33
C TYR A 16 7.33 4.63 8.32
N HIS A 17 7.73 5.83 8.74
CA HIS A 17 8.43 6.78 7.89
C HIS A 17 9.78 6.24 7.40
N GLN A 18 10.57 5.62 8.28
CA GLN A 18 11.85 5.00 7.90
C GLN A 18 11.67 3.88 6.86
N LEU A 19 10.59 3.10 6.96
CA LEU A 19 10.28 2.09 5.95
C LEU A 19 10.00 2.72 4.58
N ILE A 20 9.26 3.83 4.52
CA ILE A 20 9.01 4.54 3.27
C ILE A 20 10.32 5.08 2.67
N GLU A 21 11.19 5.67 3.49
CA GLU A 21 12.51 6.15 3.05
C GLU A 21 13.39 5.00 2.51
N ARG A 22 13.39 3.86 3.20
CA ARG A 22 14.09 2.64 2.74
C ARG A 22 13.53 2.14 1.41
N LEU A 23 12.20 2.19 1.22
CA LEU A 23 11.56 1.85 -0.05
C LEU A 23 12.00 2.79 -1.16
N ALA A 24 11.99 4.11 -0.92
CA ALA A 24 12.47 5.11 -1.87
C ALA A 24 13.91 4.84 -2.30
N LEU A 25 14.79 4.56 -1.34
CA LEU A 25 16.19 4.22 -1.63
C LEU A 25 16.32 2.94 -2.47
N LYS A 26 15.51 1.90 -2.22
CA LYS A 26 15.50 0.68 -3.03
C LYS A 26 15.09 0.97 -4.48
N VAL A 27 14.00 1.73 -4.67
CA VAL A 27 13.54 2.13 -6.01
C VAL A 27 14.63 2.94 -6.72
N HIS A 28 15.20 3.94 -6.06
CA HIS A 28 16.27 4.77 -6.63
C HIS A 28 17.51 3.96 -7.05
N ARG A 29 17.97 3.07 -6.17
CA ARG A 29 19.18 2.23 -6.42
C ARG A 29 19.00 1.22 -7.54
N SER A 30 17.76 0.89 -7.91
CA SER A 30 17.50 0.02 -9.07
C SER A 30 17.85 0.67 -10.40
N GLY A 31 18.02 1.99 -10.44
CA GLY A 31 18.24 2.78 -11.65
C GLY A 31 17.01 2.91 -12.55
N TRP A 32 15.91 2.26 -12.21
CA TRP A 32 14.68 2.34 -13.00
C TRP A 32 14.02 3.72 -12.84
N GLN A 33 13.71 4.33 -13.97
CA GLN A 33 13.04 5.62 -14.03
C GLN A 33 11.56 5.41 -14.35
N PHE A 34 10.69 6.14 -13.66
CA PHE A 34 9.25 6.09 -13.88
C PHE A 34 8.67 7.51 -14.03
N ASP A 35 7.48 7.57 -14.60
CA ASP A 35 6.87 8.82 -15.01
C ASP A 35 5.76 9.24 -14.02
N GLN A 36 5.06 8.26 -13.43
CA GLN A 36 3.92 8.49 -12.53
C GLN A 36 3.90 7.44 -11.41
N ILE A 37 3.29 7.79 -10.29
CA ILE A 37 2.97 6.89 -9.18
C ILE A 37 1.47 6.66 -9.17
N LEU A 38 1.06 5.40 -9.04
CA LEU A 38 -0.32 5.01 -8.72
C LEU A 38 -0.36 4.39 -7.35
N CYS A 39 -1.03 4.99 -6.38
CA CYS A 39 -1.25 4.38 -5.08
C CYS A 39 -2.64 3.74 -4.95
N LEU A 40 -2.71 2.64 -4.22
CA LEU A 40 -3.95 1.99 -3.87
C LEU A 40 -4.52 2.59 -2.57
N ALA A 41 -5.72 3.11 -2.64
CA ALA A 41 -6.39 3.64 -1.46
C ALA A 41 -7.06 2.46 -0.70
N ARG A 42 -6.92 2.41 0.64
CA ARG A 42 -6.36 3.44 1.55
C ARG A 42 -4.89 3.18 1.94
N GLY A 43 -4.46 1.92 2.04
CA GLY A 43 -3.15 1.55 2.59
C GLY A 43 -1.97 2.23 1.87
N GLY A 44 -1.98 2.17 0.55
CA GLY A 44 -0.92 2.76 -0.28
C GLY A 44 -0.88 4.29 -0.34
N MET A 45 -1.87 4.99 0.23
CA MET A 45 -1.92 6.46 0.14
C MET A 45 -0.74 7.15 0.85
N ARG A 46 -0.35 6.66 2.02
CA ARG A 46 0.76 7.26 2.78
C ARG A 46 2.11 7.05 2.11
N PRO A 47 2.51 5.80 1.77
CA PRO A 47 3.74 5.61 1.03
C PRO A 47 3.68 6.26 -0.36
N GLY A 48 2.54 6.26 -1.04
CA GLY A 48 2.36 6.90 -2.34
C GLY A 48 2.57 8.41 -2.29
N ASP A 49 1.99 9.12 -1.32
CA ASP A 49 2.20 10.56 -1.14
C ASP A 49 3.66 10.90 -0.87
N MET A 50 4.30 10.19 0.07
CA MET A 50 5.70 10.45 0.40
C MET A 50 6.63 10.17 -0.79
N LEU A 51 6.45 9.04 -1.48
CA LEU A 51 7.24 8.72 -2.67
C LEU A 51 7.03 9.73 -3.80
N SER A 52 5.78 10.20 -4.01
CA SER A 52 5.47 11.25 -4.99
C SER A 52 6.26 12.53 -4.73
N ARG A 53 6.36 12.95 -3.47
CA ARG A 53 7.15 14.12 -3.05
C ARG A 53 8.65 13.88 -3.21
N ILE A 54 9.16 12.73 -2.76
CA ILE A 54 10.60 12.39 -2.82
C ILE A 54 11.10 12.34 -4.27
N PHE A 55 10.31 11.76 -5.18
CA PHE A 55 10.69 11.60 -6.58
C PHE A 55 10.22 12.72 -7.50
N ASP A 56 9.44 13.68 -6.97
CA ASP A 56 8.80 14.74 -7.75
C ASP A 56 8.00 14.18 -8.95
N LYS A 57 7.09 13.24 -8.65
CA LYS A 57 6.26 12.57 -9.65
C LYS A 57 4.78 12.77 -9.38
N PRO A 58 3.96 12.90 -10.45
CA PRO A 58 2.51 12.96 -10.30
C PRO A 58 1.97 11.73 -9.57
N LEU A 59 1.02 11.96 -8.65
CA LEU A 59 0.35 10.92 -7.89
C LEU A 59 -1.04 10.64 -8.45
N ALA A 60 -1.26 9.42 -8.87
CA ALA A 60 -2.56 8.87 -9.21
C ALA A 60 -3.10 8.05 -8.03
N ILE A 61 -4.42 7.99 -7.88
CA ILE A 61 -5.09 7.24 -6.83
C ILE A 61 -6.15 6.32 -7.45
N MET A 62 -6.16 5.05 -7.02
CA MET A 62 -7.20 4.09 -7.33
C MET A 62 -7.69 3.44 -6.04
N SER A 63 -9.01 3.44 -5.81
CA SER A 63 -9.60 2.71 -4.68
C SER A 63 -9.74 1.24 -5.01
N THR A 64 -9.34 0.42 -4.05
CA THR A 64 -9.59 -1.02 -4.04
C THR A 64 -10.25 -1.41 -2.72
N SER A 65 -11.17 -2.34 -2.75
CA SER A 65 -11.77 -2.92 -1.55
C SER A 65 -11.79 -4.43 -1.67
N SER A 66 -11.09 -5.09 -0.76
CA SER A 66 -11.21 -6.53 -0.58
C SER A 66 -12.18 -6.78 0.57
N TYR A 67 -13.36 -7.29 0.28
CA TYR A 67 -14.27 -7.76 1.32
C TYR A 67 -13.62 -8.98 2.00
N ARG A 68 -13.18 -8.82 3.23
CA ARG A 68 -12.99 -9.97 4.12
C ARG A 68 -14.39 -10.38 4.58
N ALA A 69 -14.90 -11.48 4.03
CA ALA A 69 -16.14 -12.05 4.53
C ALA A 69 -15.94 -12.45 6.01
N GLU A 70 -16.71 -11.83 6.91
CA GLU A 70 -16.94 -12.43 8.22
C GLU A 70 -17.57 -13.80 7.98
N ALA A 71 -16.96 -14.82 8.57
CA ALA A 71 -17.40 -16.24 8.51
C ALA A 71 -17.43 -16.90 7.09
N GLY A 72 -16.26 -17.25 6.58
CA GLY A 72 -16.01 -18.60 6.02
C GLY A 72 -16.68 -19.05 4.71
N THR A 73 -17.46 -18.25 3.96
CA THR A 73 -18.28 -18.83 2.88
C THR A 73 -18.36 -18.08 1.55
N ILE A 74 -17.71 -16.94 1.38
CA ILE A 74 -17.64 -16.28 0.06
C ILE A 74 -16.18 -15.90 -0.20
N GLN A 75 -15.58 -16.41 -1.28
CA GLN A 75 -14.32 -15.90 -1.81
C GLN A 75 -14.49 -14.39 -1.98
N GLY A 76 -13.69 -13.61 -1.22
CA GLY A 76 -13.82 -12.17 -1.16
C GLY A 76 -13.75 -11.56 -2.55
N ARG A 77 -14.84 -10.93 -2.98
CA ARG A 77 -14.88 -10.18 -4.22
C ARG A 77 -13.96 -8.98 -4.07
N LEU A 78 -12.96 -8.88 -4.95
CA LEU A 78 -12.14 -7.70 -5.07
C LEU A 78 -12.89 -6.66 -5.90
N ASP A 79 -13.29 -5.57 -5.27
CA ASP A 79 -13.84 -4.42 -5.99
C ASP A 79 -12.71 -3.43 -6.29
N MET A 80 -12.52 -3.15 -7.57
CA MET A 80 -11.56 -2.16 -8.06
C MET A 80 -12.33 -0.98 -8.65
N ALA A 81 -11.98 0.24 -8.28
CA ALA A 81 -12.56 1.43 -8.85
C ALA A 81 -12.41 1.42 -10.38
N LYS A 82 -13.47 1.84 -11.07
CA LYS A 82 -13.47 1.96 -12.53
C LYS A 82 -12.49 3.04 -13.00
N TYR A 83 -12.42 4.13 -12.25
CA TYR A 83 -11.66 5.31 -12.61
C TYR A 83 -10.44 5.47 -11.71
N ILE A 84 -9.38 6.00 -12.30
CA ILE A 84 -8.14 6.40 -11.64
C ILE A 84 -8.15 7.93 -11.62
N THR A 85 -7.90 8.52 -10.45
CA THR A 85 -7.88 9.98 -10.28
C THR A 85 -6.44 10.47 -10.40
N LEU A 86 -6.22 11.43 -11.31
CA LEU A 86 -4.96 12.15 -11.48
C LEU A 86 -5.21 13.67 -11.49
N PRO A 87 -4.18 14.48 -11.18
CA PRO A 87 -4.28 15.95 -11.28
C PRO A 87 -4.44 16.43 -12.73
N ARG A 88 -3.82 15.73 -13.70
CA ARG A 88 -3.85 16.06 -15.13
C ARG A 88 -3.61 14.83 -15.99
N GLY A 89 -4.30 14.76 -17.14
CA GLY A 89 -4.10 13.70 -18.14
C GLY A 89 -4.55 12.32 -17.68
N ASP A 90 -4.01 11.31 -18.31
CA ASP A 90 -4.30 9.91 -18.05
C ASP A 90 -3.07 9.19 -17.49
N LEU A 91 -3.30 8.08 -16.81
CA LEU A 91 -2.22 7.20 -16.35
C LEU A 91 -1.52 6.57 -17.55
N SER A 92 -0.22 6.85 -17.71
CA SER A 92 0.54 6.45 -18.89
C SER A 92 2.05 6.35 -18.62
N GLY A 93 2.78 5.81 -19.59
CA GLY A 93 4.23 5.66 -19.50
C GLY A 93 4.65 4.58 -18.51
N ARG A 94 5.74 4.81 -17.80
CA ARG A 94 6.27 3.90 -16.78
C ARG A 94 5.65 4.25 -15.44
N VAL A 95 4.92 3.32 -14.84
CA VAL A 95 4.13 3.53 -13.62
C VAL A 95 4.69 2.72 -12.46
N LEU A 96 4.89 3.39 -11.32
CA LEU A 96 5.16 2.74 -10.04
C LEU A 96 3.84 2.54 -9.28
N LEU A 97 3.39 1.29 -9.18
CA LEU A 97 2.23 0.89 -8.39
C LEU A 97 2.62 0.74 -6.92
N VAL A 98 1.98 1.49 -6.03
CA VAL A 98 2.33 1.54 -4.61
C VAL A 98 1.18 1.09 -3.73
N ASP A 99 1.47 0.18 -2.81
CA ASP A 99 0.60 -0.19 -1.69
C ASP A 99 1.42 -0.30 -0.41
N ASP A 100 0.79 -0.49 0.74
CA ASP A 100 1.50 -0.70 2.01
C ASP A 100 1.98 -2.15 2.17
N LEU A 101 1.18 -3.12 1.79
CA LEU A 101 1.38 -4.54 2.10
C LEU A 101 0.93 -5.45 0.94
N ALA A 102 1.76 -6.42 0.59
CA ALA A 102 1.37 -7.61 -0.15
C ALA A 102 1.08 -8.75 0.85
N ASP A 103 -0.18 -8.85 1.32
CA ASP A 103 -0.63 -9.91 2.23
C ASP A 103 -0.79 -11.23 1.45
N SER A 104 -1.98 -11.52 0.92
CA SER A 104 -2.19 -12.63 -0.02
C SER A 104 -1.66 -12.34 -1.43
N GLY A 105 -1.44 -11.08 -1.75
CA GLY A 105 -1.01 -10.61 -3.06
C GLY A 105 -2.13 -10.52 -4.11
N VAL A 106 -3.33 -10.98 -3.82
CA VAL A 106 -4.46 -11.04 -4.77
C VAL A 106 -4.81 -9.66 -5.32
N THR A 107 -4.90 -8.64 -4.46
CA THR A 107 -5.21 -7.26 -4.88
C THR A 107 -4.15 -6.72 -5.83
N LEU A 108 -2.88 -6.80 -5.44
CA LEU A 108 -1.78 -6.31 -6.27
C LEU A 108 -1.69 -7.05 -7.60
N ALA A 109 -1.88 -8.38 -7.61
CA ALA A 109 -1.88 -9.18 -8.84
C ALA A 109 -2.98 -8.71 -9.79
N ALA A 110 -4.22 -8.59 -9.31
CA ALA A 110 -5.36 -8.20 -10.13
C ALA A 110 -5.24 -6.77 -10.67
N VAL A 111 -4.77 -5.84 -9.83
CA VAL A 111 -4.51 -4.46 -10.26
C VAL A 111 -3.38 -4.41 -11.29
N ALA A 112 -2.28 -5.09 -11.04
CA ALA A 112 -1.14 -5.13 -11.97
C ALA A 112 -1.54 -5.74 -13.32
N GLU A 113 -2.33 -6.80 -13.35
CA GLU A 113 -2.86 -7.40 -14.57
C GLU A 113 -3.72 -6.40 -15.35
N ARG A 114 -4.69 -5.74 -14.67
CA ARG A 114 -5.53 -4.72 -15.28
C ARG A 114 -4.71 -3.58 -15.89
N LEU A 115 -3.70 -3.08 -15.16
CA LEU A 115 -2.88 -1.95 -15.61
C LEU A 115 -1.99 -2.32 -16.78
N ARG A 116 -1.39 -3.52 -16.77
CA ARG A 116 -0.60 -4.03 -17.92
C ARG A 116 -1.42 -4.20 -19.18
N GLY A 117 -2.73 -4.38 -19.05
CA GLY A 117 -3.68 -4.41 -20.18
C GLY A 117 -3.99 -3.04 -20.80
N LEU A 118 -3.55 -1.92 -20.19
CA LEU A 118 -3.79 -0.57 -20.71
C LEU A 118 -2.69 -0.18 -21.70
N PRO A 119 -3.03 0.12 -22.98
CA PRO A 119 -2.02 0.45 -24.01
C PRO A 119 -1.15 1.67 -23.67
N ALA A 120 -1.66 2.57 -22.84
CA ALA A 120 -0.92 3.78 -22.43
C ALA A 120 0.21 3.50 -21.42
N ILE A 121 0.21 2.33 -20.76
CA ILE A 121 1.23 1.95 -19.79
C ILE A 121 2.31 1.14 -20.48
N SER A 122 3.52 1.70 -20.56
CA SER A 122 4.65 1.06 -21.22
C SER A 122 5.40 0.08 -20.31
N GLU A 123 5.45 0.35 -19.01
CA GLU A 123 6.06 -0.52 -18.00
C GLU A 123 5.37 -0.28 -16.65
N LEU A 124 5.19 -1.34 -15.89
CA LEU A 124 4.61 -1.32 -14.56
C LEU A 124 5.54 -2.06 -13.60
N ARG A 125 5.94 -1.38 -12.53
CA ARG A 125 6.57 -2.02 -11.36
C ARG A 125 5.81 -1.69 -10.10
N SER A 126 5.87 -2.59 -9.14
CA SER A 126 5.16 -2.52 -7.87
C SER A 126 6.09 -2.32 -6.69
N ALA A 127 5.64 -1.56 -5.70
CA ALA A 127 6.39 -1.24 -4.50
C ALA A 127 5.51 -1.30 -3.25
N VAL A 128 5.98 -1.99 -2.21
CA VAL A 128 5.29 -2.12 -0.92
C VAL A 128 6.27 -2.02 0.24
N LEU A 129 5.77 -1.73 1.44
CA LEU A 129 6.59 -1.75 2.64
C LEU A 129 6.86 -3.20 3.08
N TRP A 130 5.84 -4.02 3.10
CA TRP A 130 5.92 -5.43 3.51
C TRP A 130 5.37 -6.38 2.45
N THR A 131 5.99 -7.54 2.36
CA THR A 131 5.41 -8.69 1.67
C THR A 131 5.43 -9.89 2.60
N LYS A 132 4.35 -10.65 2.65
CA LYS A 132 4.29 -11.89 3.41
C LYS A 132 4.79 -13.05 2.56
N ALA A 133 5.46 -14.02 3.19
CA ALA A 133 5.98 -15.19 2.47
C ALA A 133 4.90 -16.01 1.78
N ILE A 134 3.64 -15.92 2.24
CA ILE A 134 2.47 -16.58 1.64
C ILE A 134 1.88 -15.82 0.44
N SER A 135 2.37 -14.61 0.14
CA SER A 135 1.83 -13.80 -0.95
C SER A 135 2.02 -14.50 -2.30
N ALA A 136 0.94 -14.62 -3.06
CA ALA A 136 0.96 -15.14 -4.43
C ALA A 136 1.54 -14.14 -5.46
N TYR A 137 1.78 -12.89 -5.05
CA TYR A 137 2.36 -11.85 -5.87
C TYR A 137 3.67 -11.37 -5.25
N THR A 138 4.73 -11.37 -6.03
CA THR A 138 6.03 -10.82 -5.60
C THR A 138 6.15 -9.40 -6.13
N PRO A 139 6.11 -8.37 -5.26
CA PRO A 139 6.35 -6.99 -5.68
C PRO A 139 7.78 -6.80 -6.20
N ASP A 140 7.97 -5.86 -7.15
CA ASP A 140 9.30 -5.54 -7.69
C ASP A 140 10.19 -4.90 -6.62
N TYR A 141 9.59 -4.11 -5.74
CA TYR A 141 10.27 -3.47 -4.62
C TYR A 141 9.50 -3.71 -3.31
N PHE A 142 10.20 -4.15 -2.30
CA PHE A 142 9.67 -4.29 -0.93
C PHE A 142 10.77 -4.03 0.08
N VAL A 143 10.40 -3.58 1.28
CA VAL A 143 11.38 -3.30 2.34
C VAL A 143 11.66 -4.55 3.14
N GLU A 144 10.62 -5.23 3.60
CA GLU A 144 10.72 -6.39 4.48
C GLU A 144 9.86 -7.55 3.99
N VAL A 145 10.43 -8.76 4.13
CA VAL A 145 9.69 -10.02 3.97
C VAL A 145 9.29 -10.52 5.36
N LEU A 146 8.01 -10.77 5.56
CA LEU A 146 7.51 -11.37 6.79
C LEU A 146 7.41 -12.89 6.58
N PRO A 147 8.27 -13.69 7.25
CA PRO A 147 8.30 -15.14 7.08
C PRO A 147 7.06 -15.83 7.64
N THR A 148 6.46 -15.20 8.64
CA THR A 148 5.15 -15.55 9.20
C THR A 148 4.11 -14.57 8.70
N SER A 149 2.85 -14.77 9.10
CA SER A 149 1.75 -13.89 8.68
C SER A 149 1.19 -13.09 9.86
N PRO A 150 2.01 -12.25 10.54
CA PRO A 150 1.53 -11.48 11.66
C PRO A 150 0.49 -10.46 11.20
N TRP A 151 -0.39 -10.07 12.10
CA TRP A 151 -1.19 -8.87 11.92
C TRP A 151 -0.28 -7.65 12.11
N ILE A 152 -0.22 -6.78 11.11
CA ILE A 152 0.58 -5.55 11.19
C ILE A 152 -0.35 -4.45 11.73
N HIS A 153 -0.02 -3.94 12.92
CA HIS A 153 -0.68 -2.77 13.48
C HIS A 153 0.06 -1.52 13.01
N GLN A 154 -0.47 -0.92 11.96
CA GLN A 154 0.07 0.30 11.41
C GLN A 154 -0.34 1.50 12.27
N PRO A 155 0.48 2.56 12.39
CA PRO A 155 0.27 3.62 13.39
C PRO A 155 -1.02 4.43 13.18
N PHE A 156 -1.64 4.36 12.03
CA PHE A 156 -2.92 5.01 11.74
C PHE A 156 -4.13 4.11 12.00
N GLU A 157 -3.93 2.82 12.21
CA GLU A 157 -5.02 1.89 12.54
C GLU A 157 -5.61 2.17 13.92
N ASP A 158 -4.89 2.89 14.78
CA ASP A 158 -5.42 3.42 16.05
C ASP A 158 -6.67 4.30 15.86
N TYR A 159 -6.87 4.85 14.65
CA TYR A 159 -8.03 5.64 14.31
C TYR A 159 -9.17 4.81 13.71
N ASP A 160 -8.94 3.53 13.40
CA ASP A 160 -9.98 2.64 12.94
C ASP A 160 -10.92 2.29 14.11
N GLY A 161 -12.17 2.74 14.01
CA GLY A 161 -13.17 2.51 15.06
C GLY A 161 -13.17 3.49 16.25
N ILE A 162 -12.28 4.49 16.27
CA ILE A 162 -12.38 5.57 17.28
C ILE A 162 -13.60 6.44 16.97
N SER A 163 -14.50 6.56 17.96
CA SER A 163 -15.62 7.49 17.87
C SER A 163 -15.18 8.94 18.17
N ILE A 164 -15.94 9.91 17.64
CA ILE A 164 -15.67 11.33 17.92
C ILE A 164 -15.80 11.63 19.42
N GLU A 165 -16.71 10.95 20.14
CA GLU A 165 -16.88 11.07 21.58
C GLU A 165 -15.63 10.64 22.35
N THR A 166 -14.93 9.60 21.85
CA THR A 166 -13.66 9.15 22.43
C THR A 166 -12.57 10.22 22.22
N LEU A 167 -12.53 10.84 21.05
CA LEU A 167 -11.57 11.94 20.78
C LEU A 167 -11.86 13.16 21.64
N ILE A 168 -13.13 13.53 21.83
CA ILE A 168 -13.52 14.63 22.71
C ILE A 168 -13.03 14.36 24.15
N LYS A 169 -13.23 13.15 24.66
CA LYS A 169 -12.76 12.80 26.01
C LYS A 169 -11.23 12.87 26.14
N ARG A 170 -10.48 12.38 25.14
CA ARG A 170 -9.01 12.44 25.15
C ARG A 170 -8.47 13.86 25.17
N ASN A 171 -9.16 14.83 24.56
CA ASN A 171 -8.73 16.22 24.48
C ASN A 171 -9.40 17.16 25.52
N ALA A 172 -10.32 16.64 26.34
CA ALA A 172 -10.94 17.41 27.40
C ALA A 172 -10.10 17.45 28.69
N GLU A 173 -9.02 16.68 28.74
CA GLU A 173 -8.07 16.61 29.88
C GLU A 173 -6.85 17.51 29.70
N GLU A 174 -6.76 18.27 28.57
CA GLU A 174 -5.79 19.33 28.33
C GLU A 174 -6.38 20.71 28.68
#